data_86477117df97c125228e8b04aeff9780
#
_entry.id   86477117df97c125228e8b04aeff9780
#
_cell.length_a   1.000
_cell.length_b   1.000
_cell.length_c   1.000
_cell.angle_alpha   90.00
_cell.angle_beta   90.00
_cell.angle_gamma   90.00
#
_symmetry.space_group_name_H-M   'P 1'
#
loop_
_entity.id
_entity.type
_entity.pdbx_description
1 polymer ?
#
loop_
_entity_poly.entity_id
_entity_poly.type
_entity_poly.pdbx_seq_one_letter_code
_entity_poly.pdbx_strand_id
1 'polypeptide(L)'
;MMLIVSAISFDRSKNYILEELFEKRISYDCQIYLEEAPDEIWMQEIGAVPGVSECERLDYLSADLEFNGMTEEVVIHAPETDTRLIRVFDKSDALMDIPEDGILLERHLAAKMGITVGDTVYINGRSLTVQGLPNQSVSRVQYVSQQTIGRLGAGGCSVLVASNNEDALRSYLEDMDGCQAVFTRVVRQDRIRSFQSYSIGVYIIIAFALAMSLMIVQNRMKSSLMEQQHRLATMRVLCVHNKEISVV
;
A
#
# COMPACT_ATOMS: atom_id res chain seq x y z
N MET A 1 -21.26 -15.87 -6.96
CA MET A 1 -20.08 -16.48 -6.30
C MET A 1 -18.81 -15.65 -6.45
N MET A 2 -18.45 -15.13 -7.63
CA MET A 2 -17.25 -14.28 -7.83
C MET A 2 -17.18 -13.06 -6.91
N LEU A 3 -18.26 -12.30 -6.72
CA LEU A 3 -18.28 -11.09 -5.89
C LEU A 3 -18.01 -11.35 -4.39
N ILE A 4 -18.48 -12.48 -3.88
CA ILE A 4 -18.22 -12.87 -2.48
C ILE A 4 -16.75 -13.23 -2.29
N VAL A 5 -16.17 -13.96 -3.25
CA VAL A 5 -14.75 -14.30 -3.25
C VAL A 5 -13.89 -13.03 -3.33
N SER A 6 -14.28 -12.07 -4.19
CA SER A 6 -13.57 -10.78 -4.30
C SER A 6 -13.61 -9.98 -3.00
N ALA A 7 -14.73 -9.97 -2.27
CA ALA A 7 -14.85 -9.27 -1.00
C ALA A 7 -13.97 -9.89 0.09
N ILE A 8 -13.93 -11.23 0.17
CA ILE A 8 -13.07 -11.94 1.13
C ILE A 8 -11.59 -11.74 0.79
N SER A 9 -11.24 -11.75 -0.50
CA SER A 9 -9.88 -11.48 -0.96
C SER A 9 -9.45 -10.06 -0.65
N PHE A 10 -10.34 -9.08 -0.80
CA PHE A 10 -10.07 -7.69 -0.47
C PHE A 10 -9.79 -7.50 1.03
N ASP A 11 -10.58 -8.12 1.90
CA ASP A 11 -10.39 -8.00 3.35
C ASP A 11 -9.07 -8.66 3.81
N ARG A 12 -8.71 -9.80 3.23
CA ARG A 12 -7.39 -10.43 3.47
C ARG A 12 -6.23 -9.56 2.96
N SER A 13 -6.35 -9.01 1.75
CA SER A 13 -5.32 -8.14 1.18
C SER A 13 -5.10 -6.88 2.00
N LYS A 14 -6.18 -6.28 2.52
CA LYS A 14 -6.11 -5.12 3.41
C LYS A 14 -5.30 -5.42 4.67
N ASN A 15 -5.62 -6.51 5.37
CA ASN A 15 -4.93 -6.89 6.61
C ASN A 15 -3.45 -7.20 6.34
N TYR A 16 -3.15 -7.93 5.27
CA TYR A 16 -1.79 -8.21 4.83
C TYR A 16 -0.98 -6.92 4.56
N ILE A 17 -1.57 -5.95 3.85
CA ILE A 17 -0.92 -4.67 3.54
C ILE A 17 -0.62 -3.88 4.82
N LEU A 18 -1.56 -3.83 5.76
CA LEU A 18 -1.38 -3.10 7.02
C LEU A 18 -0.30 -3.74 7.90
N GLU A 19 -0.30 -5.06 8.03
CA GLU A 19 0.70 -5.82 8.77
C GLU A 19 2.08 -5.68 8.14
N GLU A 20 2.18 -5.83 6.82
CA GLU A 20 3.44 -5.71 6.10
C GLU A 20 4.06 -4.32 6.22
N LEU A 21 3.25 -3.25 6.09
CA LEU A 21 3.74 -1.88 6.18
C LEU A 21 4.16 -1.49 7.60
N PHE A 22 3.26 -1.67 8.57
CA PHE A 22 3.40 -1.07 9.90
C PHE A 22 4.04 -1.99 10.93
N GLU A 23 4.15 -3.28 10.68
CA GLU A 23 4.73 -4.22 11.63
C GLU A 23 6.08 -4.79 11.16
N LYS A 24 6.24 -4.99 9.83
CA LYS A 24 7.50 -5.57 9.31
C LYS A 24 8.52 -4.52 8.89
N ARG A 25 8.08 -3.44 8.23
CA ARG A 25 8.97 -2.52 7.50
C ARG A 25 9.30 -1.24 8.24
N ILE A 26 8.35 -0.72 9.00
CA ILE A 26 8.45 0.55 9.71
C ILE A 26 8.56 0.22 11.19
N SER A 27 9.69 0.60 11.79
CA SER A 27 9.94 0.44 13.22
C SER A 27 10.01 1.79 13.95
N TYR A 28 9.51 2.86 13.32
CA TYR A 28 9.42 4.19 13.92
C TYR A 28 7.96 4.60 14.16
N ASP A 29 7.76 5.43 15.18
CA ASP A 29 6.45 5.92 15.60
C ASP A 29 6.15 7.33 15.12
N CYS A 30 7.19 8.11 14.81
CA CYS A 30 7.07 9.47 14.29
C CYS A 30 8.13 9.75 13.23
N GLN A 31 7.75 10.49 12.19
CA GLN A 31 8.64 11.08 11.21
C GLN A 31 8.52 12.59 11.30
N ILE A 32 9.64 13.27 11.55
CA ILE A 32 9.73 14.71 11.71
C ILE A 32 10.39 15.27 10.47
N TYR A 33 9.66 16.03 9.67
CA TYR A 33 10.18 16.75 8.52
C TYR A 33 10.75 18.08 8.97
N LEU A 34 11.95 18.40 8.50
CA LEU A 34 12.70 19.60 8.88
C LEU A 34 12.99 20.43 7.63
N GLU A 35 12.97 21.75 7.78
CA GLU A 35 13.37 22.66 6.70
C GLU A 35 14.88 22.65 6.47
N GLU A 36 15.66 22.46 7.55
CA GLU A 36 17.11 22.34 7.51
C GLU A 36 17.56 21.02 8.13
N ALA A 37 18.73 20.54 7.70
CA ALA A 37 19.29 19.30 8.26
C ALA A 37 19.59 19.48 9.76
N PRO A 38 19.17 18.51 10.61
CA PRO A 38 19.37 18.59 12.05
C PRO A 38 20.88 18.52 12.37
N ASP A 39 21.29 19.29 13.34
CA ASP A 39 22.64 19.18 13.93
C ASP A 39 22.70 18.07 14.99
N GLU A 40 23.91 17.75 15.46
CA GLU A 40 24.10 16.70 16.46
C GLU A 40 23.44 17.06 17.81
N ILE A 41 23.33 18.35 18.12
CA ILE A 41 22.74 18.85 19.38
C ILE A 41 21.25 18.56 19.34
N TRP A 42 20.59 18.91 18.24
CA TRP A 42 19.16 18.65 18.03
C TRP A 42 18.82 17.14 18.07
N MET A 43 19.65 16.30 17.45
CA MET A 43 19.51 14.85 17.51
C MET A 43 19.63 14.30 18.93
N GLN A 44 20.56 14.88 19.76
CA GLN A 44 20.69 14.48 21.15
C GLN A 44 19.49 14.95 21.99
N GLU A 45 18.97 16.17 21.76
CA GLU A 45 17.80 16.68 22.46
C GLU A 45 16.55 15.83 22.21
N ILE A 46 16.27 15.45 20.96
CA ILE A 46 15.19 14.53 20.61
C ILE A 46 15.41 13.16 21.25
N GLY A 47 16.63 12.63 21.22
CA GLY A 47 16.98 11.36 21.86
C GLY A 47 16.82 11.38 23.38
N ALA A 48 16.88 12.56 24.02
CA ALA A 48 16.67 12.71 25.46
C ALA A 48 15.17 12.83 25.86
N VAL A 49 14.25 12.98 24.91
CA VAL A 49 12.80 13.05 25.21
C VAL A 49 12.35 11.74 25.86
N PRO A 50 11.59 11.80 26.98
CA PRO A 50 11.16 10.61 27.69
C PRO A 50 10.36 9.67 26.79
N GLY A 51 10.84 8.42 26.69
CA GLY A 51 10.20 7.37 25.88
C GLY A 51 10.79 7.21 24.48
N VAL A 52 11.65 8.09 24.01
CA VAL A 52 12.42 7.88 22.77
C VAL A 52 13.48 6.81 23.02
N SER A 53 13.49 5.80 22.16
CA SER A 53 14.45 4.70 22.22
C SER A 53 15.51 4.78 21.12
N GLU A 54 15.15 5.34 19.97
CA GLU A 54 16.03 5.45 18.81
C GLU A 54 15.59 6.63 17.93
N CYS A 55 16.55 7.36 17.36
CA CYS A 55 16.29 8.37 16.36
C CYS A 55 17.33 8.27 15.24
N GLU A 56 16.89 8.34 13.99
CA GLU A 56 17.73 8.21 12.79
C GLU A 56 17.39 9.29 11.78
N ARG A 57 18.42 9.79 11.10
CA ARG A 57 18.22 10.72 9.99
C ARG A 57 17.80 10.00 8.72
N LEU A 58 16.85 10.58 8.01
CA LEU A 58 16.40 10.14 6.70
C LEU A 58 16.42 11.31 5.73
N ASP A 59 17.33 11.29 4.77
CA ASP A 59 17.30 12.22 3.66
C ASP A 59 16.38 11.72 2.56
N TYR A 60 15.66 12.63 1.90
CA TYR A 60 14.75 12.27 0.81
C TYR A 60 14.81 13.28 -0.33
N LEU A 61 14.53 12.80 -1.53
CA LEU A 61 14.55 13.60 -2.75
C LEU A 61 13.41 13.14 -3.68
N SER A 62 12.64 14.09 -4.23
CA SER A 62 11.80 13.86 -5.41
C SER A 62 12.59 14.17 -6.66
N ALA A 63 12.64 13.23 -7.60
CA ALA A 63 13.41 13.39 -8.82
C ALA A 63 12.78 12.61 -9.98
N ASP A 64 13.16 12.95 -11.18
CA ASP A 64 12.78 12.22 -12.39
C ASP A 64 13.78 11.08 -12.64
N LEU A 65 13.25 9.86 -12.74
CA LEU A 65 13.99 8.67 -13.16
C LEU A 65 13.78 8.45 -14.64
N GLU A 66 14.87 8.42 -15.37
CA GLU A 66 14.87 8.22 -16.83
C GLU A 66 15.48 6.87 -17.20
N PHE A 67 14.80 6.12 -18.07
CA PHE A 67 15.27 4.86 -18.62
C PHE A 67 14.67 4.62 -20.00
N ASN A 68 15.49 4.36 -21.00
CA ASN A 68 15.08 4.07 -22.40
C ASN A 68 14.06 5.07 -22.97
N GLY A 69 14.21 6.36 -22.65
CA GLY A 69 13.32 7.44 -23.13
C GLY A 69 11.99 7.54 -22.39
N MET A 70 11.79 6.75 -21.35
CA MET A 70 10.67 6.89 -20.40
C MET A 70 11.15 7.67 -19.18
N THR A 71 10.28 8.54 -18.65
CA THR A 71 10.54 9.33 -17.45
C THR A 71 9.42 9.10 -16.45
N GLU A 72 9.77 8.84 -15.20
CA GLU A 72 8.82 8.68 -14.09
C GLU A 72 9.32 9.47 -12.87
N GLU A 73 8.41 10.21 -12.24
CA GLU A 73 8.69 10.88 -10.98
C GLU A 73 8.77 9.87 -9.85
N VAL A 74 9.88 9.91 -9.09
CA VAL A 74 10.16 8.99 -8.00
C VAL A 74 10.54 9.71 -6.73
N VAL A 75 10.18 9.12 -5.60
CA VAL A 75 10.66 9.54 -4.29
C VAL A 75 11.80 8.61 -3.87
N ILE A 76 12.93 9.20 -3.50
CA ILE A 76 14.15 8.50 -3.12
C ILE A 76 14.39 8.77 -1.64
N HIS A 77 14.61 7.73 -0.87
CA HIS A 77 14.97 7.78 0.53
C HIS A 77 16.42 7.31 0.71
N ALA A 78 17.13 8.01 1.54
CA ALA A 78 18.49 7.64 1.96
C ALA A 78 18.57 7.61 3.48
N PRO A 79 18.25 6.49 4.11
CA PRO A 79 18.42 6.31 5.54
C PRO A 79 19.91 6.18 5.90
N GLU A 80 20.19 6.16 7.18
CA GLU A 80 21.55 5.90 7.70
C GLU A 80 22.02 4.48 7.33
N THR A 81 23.34 4.29 7.23
CA THR A 81 23.94 3.04 6.73
C THR A 81 23.52 1.82 7.56
N ASP A 82 23.40 1.98 8.88
CA ASP A 82 23.02 0.92 9.83
C ASP A 82 21.58 1.09 10.33
N THR A 83 20.67 1.58 9.48
CA THR A 83 19.27 1.84 9.87
C THR A 83 18.60 0.61 10.46
N ARG A 84 17.92 0.80 11.57
CA ARG A 84 17.07 -0.20 12.23
C ARG A 84 15.58 0.13 12.11
N LEU A 85 15.29 1.39 11.82
CA LEU A 85 13.93 1.93 11.76
C LEU A 85 13.27 1.67 10.40
N ILE A 86 14.07 1.46 9.34
CA ILE A 86 13.57 1.09 8.00
C ILE A 86 14.15 -0.27 7.60
N ARG A 87 13.28 -1.19 7.24
CA ARG A 87 13.66 -2.52 6.76
C ARG A 87 13.17 -2.73 5.33
N VAL A 88 14.10 -3.07 4.47
CA VAL A 88 13.83 -3.32 3.05
C VAL A 88 13.90 -4.83 2.79
N PHE A 89 12.88 -5.41 2.17
CA PHE A 89 12.80 -6.83 1.90
C PHE A 89 12.69 -7.11 0.41
N ASP A 90 13.24 -8.24 -0.02
CA ASP A 90 13.06 -8.78 -1.34
C ASP A 90 11.73 -9.55 -1.49
N LYS A 91 11.53 -10.22 -2.63
CA LYS A 91 10.35 -11.07 -2.89
C LYS A 91 10.27 -12.32 -1.99
N SER A 92 11.40 -12.77 -1.45
CA SER A 92 11.49 -13.95 -0.58
C SER A 92 11.42 -13.61 0.91
N ASP A 93 11.06 -12.37 1.25
CA ASP A 93 11.09 -11.81 2.62
C ASP A 93 12.52 -11.82 3.24
N ALA A 94 13.55 -11.85 2.41
CA ALA A 94 14.92 -11.65 2.87
C ALA A 94 15.23 -10.17 3.00
N LEU A 95 15.90 -9.79 4.10
CA LEU A 95 16.36 -8.41 4.31
C LEU A 95 17.39 -8.03 3.25
N MET A 96 17.24 -6.85 2.69
CA MET A 96 18.15 -6.28 1.71
C MET A 96 18.89 -5.11 2.32
N ASP A 97 20.21 -5.13 2.19
CA ASP A 97 21.04 -3.98 2.57
C ASP A 97 20.95 -2.88 1.51
N ILE A 98 21.01 -1.64 1.95
CA ILE A 98 21.04 -0.49 1.05
C ILE A 98 22.46 -0.36 0.49
N PRO A 99 22.64 -0.40 -0.85
CA PRO A 99 23.96 -0.38 -1.44
C PRO A 99 24.64 0.99 -1.25
N GLU A 100 25.94 0.98 -1.02
CA GLU A 100 26.74 2.21 -0.94
C GLU A 100 26.68 3.01 -2.24
N ASP A 101 26.83 2.31 -3.39
CA ASP A 101 26.67 2.86 -4.73
C ASP A 101 25.54 2.15 -5.48
N GLY A 102 24.72 2.94 -6.19
CA GLY A 102 23.57 2.42 -6.93
C GLY A 102 22.23 2.69 -6.25
N ILE A 103 21.21 2.00 -6.70
CA ILE A 103 19.82 2.21 -6.26
C ILE A 103 19.09 0.88 -6.08
N LEU A 104 18.26 0.79 -5.04
CA LEU A 104 17.21 -0.20 -4.93
C LEU A 104 15.93 0.38 -5.52
N LEU A 105 15.47 -0.21 -6.63
CA LEU A 105 14.31 0.28 -7.37
C LEU A 105 13.08 -0.56 -7.08
N GLU A 106 11.97 0.09 -6.73
CA GLU A 106 10.70 -0.59 -6.44
C GLU A 106 10.27 -1.47 -7.64
N ARG A 107 9.88 -2.71 -7.33
CA ARG A 107 9.63 -3.77 -8.32
C ARG A 107 8.56 -3.43 -9.36
N HIS A 108 7.44 -2.79 -8.94
CA HIS A 108 6.37 -2.47 -9.89
C HIS A 108 6.77 -1.36 -10.85
N LEU A 109 7.57 -0.38 -10.36
CA LEU A 109 8.15 0.65 -11.20
C LEU A 109 9.15 0.03 -12.19
N ALA A 110 10.04 -0.83 -11.70
CA ALA A 110 10.99 -1.55 -12.54
C ALA A 110 10.28 -2.37 -13.64
N ALA A 111 9.23 -3.12 -13.26
CA ALA A 111 8.43 -3.89 -14.22
C ALA A 111 7.71 -3.00 -15.25
N LYS A 112 7.18 -1.82 -14.82
CA LYS A 112 6.53 -0.85 -15.70
C LYS A 112 7.48 -0.30 -16.75
N MET A 113 8.72 0.01 -16.36
CA MET A 113 9.74 0.59 -17.22
C MET A 113 10.60 -0.46 -17.95
N GLY A 114 10.45 -1.75 -17.63
CA GLY A 114 11.26 -2.83 -18.20
C GLY A 114 12.70 -2.88 -17.66
N ILE A 115 12.91 -2.40 -16.43
CA ILE A 115 14.21 -2.33 -15.78
C ILE A 115 14.49 -3.64 -15.04
N THR A 116 15.74 -4.10 -15.10
CA THR A 116 16.24 -5.28 -14.41
C THR A 116 17.45 -4.95 -13.54
N VAL A 117 17.77 -5.85 -12.61
CA VAL A 117 18.99 -5.71 -11.79
C VAL A 117 20.21 -5.70 -12.70
N GLY A 118 21.10 -4.74 -12.50
CA GLY A 118 22.29 -4.50 -13.31
C GLY A 118 22.11 -3.43 -14.38
N ASP A 119 20.88 -3.01 -14.69
CA ASP A 119 20.64 -1.91 -15.63
C ASP A 119 21.09 -0.57 -15.03
N THR A 120 21.39 0.37 -15.92
CA THR A 120 21.75 1.74 -15.54
C THR A 120 20.56 2.67 -15.80
N VAL A 121 20.12 3.34 -14.75
CA VAL A 121 19.07 4.37 -14.80
C VAL A 121 19.68 5.76 -14.60
N TYR A 122 18.98 6.79 -15.04
CA TYR A 122 19.43 8.18 -14.86
C TYR A 122 18.49 8.91 -13.94
N ILE A 123 19.04 9.61 -12.93
CA ILE A 123 18.31 10.44 -11.99
C ILE A 123 19.00 11.79 -11.95
N ASN A 124 18.27 12.87 -12.28
CA ASN A 124 18.82 14.21 -12.42
C ASN A 124 20.10 14.26 -13.29
N GLY A 125 20.11 13.46 -14.38
CA GLY A 125 21.25 13.36 -15.31
C GLY A 125 22.46 12.57 -14.79
N ARG A 126 22.36 11.93 -13.63
CA ARG A 126 23.39 11.05 -13.06
C ARG A 126 23.01 9.58 -13.25
N SER A 127 23.97 8.79 -13.69
CA SER A 127 23.78 7.35 -13.86
C SER A 127 23.91 6.59 -12.56
N LEU A 128 22.96 5.70 -12.28
CA LEU A 128 22.97 4.78 -11.15
C LEU A 128 22.69 3.36 -11.62
N THR A 129 23.42 2.39 -11.08
CA THR A 129 23.15 0.98 -11.35
C THR A 129 22.08 0.44 -10.41
N VAL A 130 21.10 -0.26 -10.95
CA VAL A 130 20.06 -0.94 -10.16
C VAL A 130 20.66 -2.18 -9.49
N GLN A 131 20.83 -2.13 -8.19
CA GLN A 131 21.44 -3.21 -7.40
C GLN A 131 20.42 -4.24 -6.89
N GLY A 132 19.14 -3.86 -6.82
CA GLY A 132 18.11 -4.77 -6.36
C GLY A 132 16.70 -4.22 -6.57
N LEU A 133 15.73 -5.15 -6.49
CA LEU A 133 14.31 -4.85 -6.68
C LEU A 133 13.52 -5.22 -5.42
N PRO A 134 13.45 -4.34 -4.42
CA PRO A 134 12.68 -4.58 -3.21
C PRO A 134 11.20 -4.80 -3.54
N ASN A 135 10.60 -5.67 -2.75
CA ASN A 135 9.18 -5.97 -2.85
C ASN A 135 8.39 -5.03 -1.93
N GLN A 136 8.00 -3.87 -2.44
CA GLN A 136 7.21 -2.89 -1.68
C GLN A 136 5.79 -2.85 -2.21
N SER A 137 4.84 -3.28 -1.39
CA SER A 137 3.44 -3.38 -1.82
C SER A 137 2.71 -2.05 -1.83
N VAL A 138 3.18 -1.03 -1.13
CA VAL A 138 2.40 0.20 -0.88
C VAL A 138 3.20 1.50 -1.02
N SER A 139 4.51 1.52 -0.76
CA SER A 139 5.31 2.73 -0.92
C SER A 139 6.09 2.68 -2.23
N ARG A 140 5.97 3.73 -3.04
CA ARG A 140 6.75 3.88 -4.28
C ARG A 140 8.08 4.57 -4.00
N VAL A 141 8.76 4.15 -2.95
CA VAL A 141 10.02 4.74 -2.50
C VAL A 141 11.17 3.92 -3.05
N GLN A 142 12.18 4.62 -3.52
CA GLN A 142 13.46 4.06 -3.95
C GLN A 142 14.48 4.28 -2.85
N TYR A 143 15.48 3.41 -2.71
CA TYR A 143 16.49 3.55 -1.67
C TYR A 143 17.88 3.69 -2.27
N VAL A 144 18.63 4.64 -1.74
CA VAL A 144 20.04 4.89 -2.02
C VAL A 144 20.78 5.15 -0.71
N SER A 145 22.11 5.15 -0.75
CA SER A 145 22.91 5.60 0.40
C SER A 145 22.87 7.12 0.58
N GLN A 146 23.13 7.61 1.80
CA GLN A 146 23.26 9.04 2.06
C GLN A 146 24.33 9.71 1.20
N GLN A 147 25.43 9.02 0.90
CA GLN A 147 26.46 9.53 0.01
C GLN A 147 25.94 9.68 -1.43
N THR A 148 25.14 8.75 -1.89
CA THR A 148 24.56 8.77 -3.24
C THR A 148 23.53 9.89 -3.38
N ILE A 149 22.61 10.07 -2.40
CA ILE A 149 21.58 11.12 -2.49
C ILE A 149 22.19 12.52 -2.51
N GLY A 150 23.27 12.76 -1.76
CA GLY A 150 24.01 14.02 -1.77
C GLY A 150 24.62 14.37 -3.13
N ARG A 151 24.88 13.37 -4.00
CA ARG A 151 25.35 13.58 -5.38
C ARG A 151 24.20 13.86 -6.34
N LEU A 152 22.96 13.41 -6.03
CA LEU A 152 21.80 13.54 -6.92
C LEU A 152 21.19 14.92 -6.90
N GLY A 153 21.31 15.66 -5.79
CA GLY A 153 20.81 17.02 -5.67
C GLY A 153 20.41 17.40 -4.25
N ALA A 154 19.89 18.60 -4.11
CA ALA A 154 19.36 19.07 -2.85
C ALA A 154 17.98 18.41 -2.62
N GLY A 155 17.84 17.72 -1.52
CA GLY A 155 16.60 17.12 -1.06
C GLY A 155 16.15 17.72 0.27
N GLY A 156 15.10 17.15 0.84
CA GLY A 156 14.67 17.42 2.21
C GLY A 156 15.32 16.46 3.20
N CYS A 157 15.23 16.80 4.46
CA CYS A 157 15.67 15.97 5.57
C CYS A 157 14.51 15.70 6.50
N SER A 158 14.47 14.52 7.06
CA SER A 158 13.55 14.15 8.14
C SER A 158 14.29 13.32 9.18
N VAL A 159 13.69 13.22 10.36
CA VAL A 159 14.18 12.35 11.44
C VAL A 159 13.10 11.33 11.76
N LEU A 160 13.48 10.08 11.79
CA LEU A 160 12.66 8.97 12.22
C LEU A 160 12.86 8.76 13.72
N VAL A 161 11.79 8.66 14.47
CA VAL A 161 11.83 8.51 15.92
C VAL A 161 11.01 7.29 16.34
N ALA A 162 11.65 6.36 17.04
CA ALA A 162 10.96 5.29 17.74
C ALA A 162 10.71 5.71 19.19
N SER A 163 9.46 5.75 19.63
CA SER A 163 9.07 6.17 20.96
C SER A 163 7.90 5.37 21.53
N ASN A 164 8.01 4.98 22.78
CA ASN A 164 6.92 4.34 23.52
C ASN A 164 6.02 5.35 24.25
N ASN A 165 6.34 6.66 24.17
CA ASN A 165 5.58 7.75 24.80
C ASN A 165 5.28 8.85 23.77
N GLU A 166 4.25 8.61 22.95
CA GLU A 166 3.82 9.55 21.90
C GLU A 166 3.42 10.92 22.45
N ASP A 167 2.82 10.96 23.66
CA ASP A 167 2.33 12.22 24.24
C ASP A 167 3.48 13.13 24.65
N ALA A 168 4.55 12.59 25.24
CA ALA A 168 5.73 13.37 25.58
C ALA A 168 6.43 13.91 24.32
N LEU A 169 6.57 13.09 23.28
CA LEU A 169 7.16 13.49 22.01
C LEU A 169 6.31 14.59 21.33
N ARG A 170 4.99 14.43 21.35
CA ARG A 170 4.05 15.43 20.79
C ARG A 170 4.17 16.76 21.50
N SER A 171 4.14 16.78 22.85
CA SER A 171 4.26 18.00 23.62
C SER A 171 5.61 18.70 23.37
N TYR A 172 6.69 17.93 23.21
CA TYR A 172 8.00 18.49 22.88
C TYR A 172 8.00 19.16 21.50
N LEU A 173 7.38 18.52 20.50
CA LEU A 173 7.35 19.02 19.11
C LEU A 173 6.34 20.16 18.91
N GLU A 174 5.30 20.31 19.74
CA GLU A 174 4.36 21.44 19.71
C GLU A 174 5.01 22.77 20.07
N ASP A 175 6.09 22.74 20.85
CA ASP A 175 6.86 23.94 21.25
C ASP A 175 7.94 24.29 20.22
N MET A 176 8.11 23.51 19.14
CA MET A 176 9.15 23.71 18.13
C MET A 176 8.57 24.33 16.85
N ASP A 177 9.13 25.47 16.43
CA ASP A 177 8.82 26.07 15.13
C ASP A 177 9.68 25.42 14.03
N GLY A 178 9.11 25.33 12.81
CA GLY A 178 9.84 24.87 11.61
C GLY A 178 9.96 23.35 11.46
N CYS A 179 9.21 22.56 12.23
CA CYS A 179 9.13 21.13 12.06
C CYS A 179 7.68 20.65 11.81
N GLN A 180 7.54 19.63 10.96
CA GLN A 180 6.27 18.96 10.74
C GLN A 180 6.37 17.50 11.16
N ALA A 181 5.67 17.14 12.23
CA ALA A 181 5.65 15.79 12.75
C ALA A 181 4.48 14.97 12.19
N VAL A 182 4.78 13.78 11.71
CA VAL A 182 3.80 12.81 11.20
C VAL A 182 3.91 11.54 12.04
N PHE A 183 2.89 11.27 12.85
CA PHE A 183 2.85 10.08 13.69
C PHE A 183 2.34 8.87 12.91
N THR A 184 3.08 7.78 12.96
CA THR A 184 2.76 6.51 12.27
C THR A 184 1.39 5.98 12.69
N ARG A 185 1.02 6.13 13.96
CA ARG A 185 -0.29 5.74 14.47
C ARG A 185 -1.45 6.48 13.78
N VAL A 186 -1.30 7.79 13.53
CA VAL A 186 -2.30 8.60 12.82
C VAL A 186 -2.41 8.15 11.37
N VAL A 187 -1.29 7.97 10.70
CA VAL A 187 -1.23 7.47 9.32
C VAL A 187 -1.88 6.08 9.22
N ARG A 188 -1.60 5.18 10.16
CA ARG A 188 -2.22 3.86 10.23
C ARG A 188 -3.74 3.95 10.39
N GLN A 189 -4.23 4.82 11.29
CA GLN A 189 -5.67 5.01 11.51
C GLN A 189 -6.37 5.58 10.27
N ASP A 190 -5.77 6.55 9.60
CA ASP A 190 -6.32 7.13 8.37
C ASP A 190 -6.35 6.12 7.22
N ARG A 191 -5.34 5.27 7.11
CA ARG A 191 -5.35 4.14 6.16
C ARG A 191 -6.46 3.14 6.47
N ILE A 192 -6.63 2.78 7.74
CA ILE A 192 -7.73 1.88 8.17
C ILE A 192 -9.09 2.50 7.84
N ARG A 193 -9.30 3.79 8.12
CA ARG A 193 -10.54 4.50 7.76
C ARG A 193 -10.79 4.51 6.26
N SER A 194 -9.77 4.79 5.47
CA SER A 194 -9.87 4.77 4.02
C SER A 194 -10.30 3.39 3.52
N PHE A 195 -9.68 2.32 4.01
CA PHE A 195 -10.07 0.95 3.66
C PHE A 195 -11.50 0.60 4.10
N GLN A 196 -11.94 1.08 5.26
CA GLN A 196 -13.32 0.88 5.72
C GLN A 196 -14.33 1.55 4.79
N SER A 197 -14.06 2.76 4.32
CA SER A 197 -14.92 3.46 3.36
C SER A 197 -15.03 2.70 2.04
N TYR A 198 -13.94 2.16 1.53
CA TYR A 198 -13.97 1.30 0.34
C TYR A 198 -14.76 0.01 0.57
N SER A 199 -14.62 -0.61 1.76
CA SER A 199 -15.36 -1.83 2.10
C SER A 199 -16.87 -1.62 2.07
N ILE A 200 -17.37 -0.50 2.57
CA ILE A 200 -18.81 -0.16 2.51
C ILE A 200 -19.28 -0.12 1.06
N GLY A 201 -18.53 0.51 0.16
CA GLY A 201 -18.84 0.54 -1.27
C GLY A 201 -18.95 -0.86 -1.88
N VAL A 202 -18.01 -1.74 -1.55
CA VAL A 202 -18.01 -3.14 -2.01
C VAL A 202 -19.25 -3.89 -1.50
N TYR A 203 -19.63 -3.74 -0.23
CA TYR A 203 -20.83 -4.38 0.32
C TYR A 203 -22.12 -3.90 -0.33
N ILE A 204 -22.23 -2.61 -0.67
CA ILE A 204 -23.37 -2.06 -1.42
C ILE A 204 -23.48 -2.72 -2.80
N ILE A 205 -22.36 -2.85 -3.52
CA ILE A 205 -22.33 -3.50 -4.84
C ILE A 205 -22.76 -4.98 -4.74
N ILE A 206 -22.29 -5.69 -3.71
CA ILE A 206 -22.66 -7.09 -3.48
C ILE A 206 -24.16 -7.20 -3.18
N ALA A 207 -24.73 -6.33 -2.34
CA ALA A 207 -26.17 -6.33 -2.05
C ALA A 207 -27.00 -6.09 -3.32
N PHE A 208 -26.57 -5.16 -4.17
CA PHE A 208 -27.21 -4.88 -5.45
C PHE A 208 -27.17 -6.09 -6.41
N ALA A 209 -26.00 -6.74 -6.51
CA ALA A 209 -25.83 -7.93 -7.35
C ALA A 209 -26.68 -9.10 -6.86
N LEU A 210 -26.82 -9.29 -5.55
CA LEU A 210 -27.72 -10.31 -4.97
C LEU A 210 -29.19 -10.00 -5.27
N ALA A 211 -29.61 -8.75 -5.14
CA ALA A 211 -30.98 -8.34 -5.49
C ALA A 211 -31.31 -8.58 -6.97
N MET A 212 -30.40 -8.22 -7.87
CA MET A 212 -30.54 -8.47 -9.30
C MET A 212 -30.59 -9.98 -9.62
N SER A 213 -29.74 -10.78 -8.99
CA SER A 213 -29.73 -12.24 -9.14
C SER A 213 -31.07 -12.85 -8.71
N LEU A 214 -31.62 -12.41 -7.58
CA LEU A 214 -32.92 -12.86 -7.08
C LEU A 214 -34.04 -12.51 -8.06
N MET A 215 -34.05 -11.30 -8.62
CA MET A 215 -35.02 -10.86 -9.61
C MET A 215 -34.98 -11.72 -10.88
N ILE A 216 -33.79 -12.06 -11.37
CA ILE A 216 -33.61 -12.92 -12.55
C ILE A 216 -34.17 -14.33 -12.27
N VAL A 217 -33.86 -14.88 -11.09
CA VAL A 217 -34.39 -16.22 -10.70
C VAL A 217 -35.91 -16.17 -10.61
N GLN A 218 -36.50 -15.15 -9.97
CA GLN A 218 -37.96 -14.99 -9.91
C GLN A 218 -38.61 -14.88 -11.29
N ASN A 219 -38.02 -14.10 -12.20
CA ASN A 219 -38.50 -13.96 -13.56
C ASN A 219 -38.45 -15.29 -14.33
N ARG A 220 -37.36 -16.05 -14.19
CA ARG A 220 -37.25 -17.39 -14.79
C ARG A 220 -38.26 -18.38 -14.23
N MET A 221 -38.46 -18.38 -12.90
CA MET A 221 -39.50 -19.23 -12.28
C MET A 221 -40.92 -18.91 -12.79
N LYS A 222 -41.27 -17.61 -12.87
CA LYS A 222 -42.56 -17.17 -13.40
C LYS A 222 -42.75 -17.63 -14.86
N SER A 223 -41.72 -17.44 -15.70
CA SER A 223 -41.76 -17.86 -17.11
C SER A 223 -41.94 -19.39 -17.24
N SER A 224 -41.21 -20.17 -16.43
CA SER A 224 -41.32 -21.64 -16.42
C SER A 224 -42.70 -22.12 -15.94
N LEU A 225 -43.26 -21.47 -14.90
CA LEU A 225 -44.61 -21.79 -14.42
C LEU A 225 -45.68 -21.45 -15.46
N MET A 226 -45.58 -20.33 -16.17
CA MET A 226 -46.52 -19.98 -17.25
C MET A 226 -46.45 -20.98 -18.40
N GLU A 227 -45.27 -21.43 -18.77
CA GLU A 227 -45.10 -22.45 -19.82
C GLU A 227 -45.69 -23.80 -19.41
N GLN A 228 -45.51 -24.22 -18.15
CA GLN A 228 -46.13 -25.45 -17.62
C GLN A 228 -47.65 -25.32 -17.57
N GLN A 229 -48.21 -24.20 -17.17
CA GLN A 229 -49.64 -23.94 -17.18
C GLN A 229 -50.23 -24.02 -18.60
N HIS A 230 -49.51 -23.49 -19.59
CA HIS A 230 -49.92 -23.52 -20.98
C HIS A 230 -49.90 -24.96 -21.53
N ARG A 231 -48.89 -25.77 -21.20
CA ARG A 231 -48.83 -27.20 -21.55
C ARG A 231 -49.94 -27.99 -20.88
N LEU A 232 -50.23 -27.76 -19.60
CA LEU A 232 -51.33 -28.41 -18.88
C LEU A 232 -52.70 -28.02 -19.44
N ALA A 233 -52.90 -26.75 -19.83
CA ALA A 233 -54.14 -26.31 -20.49
C ALA A 233 -54.32 -26.98 -21.85
N THR A 234 -53.27 -27.13 -22.65
CA THR A 234 -53.31 -27.82 -23.95
C THR A 234 -53.63 -29.32 -23.78
N MET A 235 -53.03 -29.97 -22.77
CA MET A 235 -53.38 -31.39 -22.47
C MET A 235 -54.80 -31.56 -22.01
N ARG A 236 -55.38 -30.64 -21.21
CA ARG A 236 -56.80 -30.66 -20.83
C ARG A 236 -57.74 -30.50 -22.03
N VAL A 237 -57.41 -29.65 -22.99
CA VAL A 237 -58.18 -29.47 -24.23
C VAL A 237 -58.15 -30.71 -25.09
N LEU A 238 -57.06 -31.49 -25.07
CA LEU A 238 -56.90 -32.75 -25.79
C LEU A 238 -57.54 -33.93 -25.06
N CYS A 239 -58.38 -33.74 -24.05
CA CYS A 239 -59.10 -34.77 -23.30
C CYS A 239 -58.23 -35.83 -22.61
N VAL A 240 -57.04 -35.53 -22.20
CA VAL A 240 -56.22 -36.46 -21.40
C VAL A 240 -56.80 -36.56 -20.00
N HIS A 241 -57.06 -37.79 -19.54
CA HIS A 241 -57.78 -38.08 -18.28
C HIS A 241 -56.93 -37.62 -17.06
N ASN A 242 -57.58 -37.04 -16.03
CA ASN A 242 -56.93 -36.44 -14.87
C ASN A 242 -55.93 -37.35 -14.10
N LYS A 243 -55.97 -38.67 -14.31
CA LYS A 243 -55.04 -39.62 -13.65
C LYS A 243 -53.66 -39.70 -14.34
N GLU A 244 -53.58 -39.33 -15.62
CA GLU A 244 -52.30 -39.37 -16.37
C GLU A 244 -51.48 -38.09 -16.26
N ILE A 245 -52.10 -36.99 -15.81
CA ILE A 245 -51.44 -35.69 -15.58
C ILE A 245 -50.59 -35.68 -14.30
N SER A 246 -50.82 -36.62 -13.39
CA SER A 246 -50.14 -36.74 -12.10
C SER A 246 -48.76 -37.40 -12.14
N VAL A 247 -48.33 -37.92 -13.32
CA VAL A 247 -47.10 -38.71 -13.49
C VAL A 247 -46.04 -37.97 -14.34
N VAL A 248 -46.34 -36.77 -14.84
CA VAL A 248 -45.43 -35.89 -15.58
C VAL A 248 -45.08 -34.68 -14.72
#